data_64583d2f2bd310374fb4b584119f669e
#
_entry.id   64583d2f2bd310374fb4b584119f669e
#
_cell.length_a   1.000
_cell.length_b   1.000
_cell.length_c   1.000
_cell.angle_alpha   90.00
_cell.angle_beta   90.00
_cell.angle_gamma   90.00
#
_symmetry.space_group_name_H-M   'P 1'
#
loop_
_entity.id
_entity.type
_entity.pdbx_description
1 polymer ?
#
loop_
_entity_poly.entity_id
_entity_poly.type
_entity_poly.pdbx_seq_one_letter_code
_entity_poly.pdbx_strand_id
1 'polypeptide(L)'
;MKIRVNEYLLQDKNVKKEKNLASIADIHGNTLAMNLIVKLLKEYSLNYICLVGDTVDCKKDENKTELVSCLKELNRMCYVFLSMGNHEIYEKDIYLYGRSKKIITENYLNFFKQLDGLTNCISFLNEFNSLELPDNIQINALNVPFVCYKYETNENFEQFLSTLNLEFDEDKFNILLSHSPNCILQNNIISYFKEMNLILSGHNHGGLVPTFLQDIIKGHKGIVGPYGKIFQNNSYGTWTNDNTSLIVNNGVTRISDTKLLGISDSIFMPEVDIVNIKPSNEHSLNLVRRKVYNVK
;
A
#
# COMPACT_ATOMS: atom_id res chain seq x y z
N MET A 1 -14.56 -13.62 -10.51
CA MET A 1 -13.17 -13.07 -10.45
C MET A 1 -12.32 -13.93 -9.53
N LYS A 2 -11.03 -14.07 -9.80
CA LYS A 2 -10.08 -14.71 -8.89
C LYS A 2 -9.33 -13.64 -8.10
N ILE A 3 -9.16 -13.86 -6.79
CA ILE A 3 -8.38 -12.98 -5.90
C ILE A 3 -7.32 -13.82 -5.23
N ARG A 4 -6.08 -13.37 -5.28
CA ARG A 4 -4.96 -13.98 -4.55
C ARG A 4 -4.88 -13.37 -3.15
N VAL A 5 -4.80 -14.23 -2.14
CA VAL A 5 -4.53 -13.83 -0.76
C VAL A 5 -3.22 -14.45 -0.32
N ASN A 6 -2.28 -13.62 0.11
CA ASN A 6 -1.06 -14.04 0.78
C ASN A 6 -1.26 -13.86 2.29
N GLU A 7 -1.01 -14.90 3.04
CA GLU A 7 -1.09 -14.88 4.51
C GLU A 7 0.35 -14.92 5.07
N TYR A 8 0.72 -13.88 5.78
CA TYR A 8 2.04 -13.72 6.40
C TYR A 8 1.95 -13.86 7.91
N LEU A 9 2.99 -14.42 8.52
CA LEU A 9 3.25 -14.34 9.95
C LEU A 9 4.43 -13.40 10.17
N LEU A 10 4.18 -12.28 10.86
CA LEU A 10 5.20 -11.37 11.33
C LEU A 10 5.33 -11.53 12.84
N GLN A 11 6.54 -11.73 13.29
CA GLN A 11 6.89 -11.86 14.70
C GLN A 11 7.84 -10.72 15.09
N ASP A 12 7.60 -10.09 16.25
CA ASP A 12 8.43 -8.99 16.69
C ASP A 12 8.34 -8.76 18.21
N LYS A 13 9.43 -8.27 18.82
CA LYS A 13 9.55 -8.01 20.26
C LYS A 13 8.69 -6.83 20.75
N ASN A 14 8.43 -5.86 19.88
CA ASN A 14 7.64 -4.66 20.20
C ASN A 14 6.14 -4.92 20.21
N VAL A 15 5.69 -6.05 19.65
CA VAL A 15 4.30 -6.48 19.68
C VAL A 15 3.93 -6.95 21.07
N LYS A 16 2.91 -6.33 21.67
CA LYS A 16 2.38 -6.72 22.99
C LYS A 16 1.22 -7.68 22.93
N LYS A 17 0.45 -7.63 21.83
CA LYS A 17 -0.74 -8.45 21.63
C LYS A 17 -0.92 -8.79 20.16
N GLU A 18 -1.34 -10.01 19.87
CA GLU A 18 -1.61 -10.47 18.51
C GLU A 18 -2.60 -9.55 17.79
N LYS A 19 -2.28 -9.20 16.54
CA LYS A 19 -3.10 -8.39 15.65
C LYS A 19 -3.13 -8.99 14.25
N ASN A 20 -4.26 -8.81 13.58
CA ASN A 20 -4.41 -9.14 12.17
C ASN A 20 -4.64 -7.88 11.36
N LEU A 21 -3.90 -7.74 10.30
CA LEU A 21 -3.99 -6.59 9.39
C LEU A 21 -4.18 -7.09 7.95
N ALA A 22 -5.00 -6.39 7.16
CA ALA A 22 -5.05 -6.55 5.71
C ALA A 22 -4.35 -5.36 5.04
N SER A 23 -3.51 -5.64 4.01
CA SER A 23 -2.92 -4.63 3.13
C SER A 23 -3.49 -4.74 1.73
N ILE A 24 -3.92 -3.62 1.19
CA ILE A 24 -4.53 -3.47 -0.14
C ILE A 24 -3.93 -2.22 -0.78
N ALA A 25 -3.52 -2.30 -2.03
CA ALA A 25 -2.98 -1.17 -2.78
C ALA A 25 -3.55 -1.11 -4.19
N ASP A 26 -3.34 0.01 -4.89
CA ASP A 26 -3.60 0.16 -6.32
C ASP A 26 -5.04 -0.24 -6.73
N ILE A 27 -6.03 0.27 -6.02
CA ILE A 27 -7.44 -0.03 -6.27
C ILE A 27 -7.92 0.65 -7.56
N HIS A 28 -7.46 1.91 -7.81
CA HIS A 28 -7.81 2.72 -8.97
C HIS A 28 -9.32 2.80 -9.25
N GLY A 29 -10.12 2.89 -8.17
CA GLY A 29 -11.57 2.95 -8.30
C GLY A 29 -12.25 1.66 -8.76
N ASN A 30 -11.57 0.51 -8.74
CA ASN A 30 -12.14 -0.78 -9.14
C ASN A 30 -13.13 -1.31 -8.11
N THR A 31 -14.35 -0.79 -8.17
CA THR A 31 -15.42 -1.13 -7.22
C THR A 31 -15.86 -2.58 -7.32
N LEU A 32 -15.80 -3.17 -8.52
CA LEU A 32 -16.14 -4.59 -8.69
C LEU A 32 -15.20 -5.48 -7.88
N ALA A 33 -13.89 -5.27 -8.01
CA ALA A 33 -12.91 -6.03 -7.23
C ALA A 33 -13.05 -5.73 -5.73
N MET A 34 -13.24 -4.46 -5.35
CA MET A 34 -13.41 -4.08 -3.94
C MET A 34 -14.63 -4.69 -3.29
N ASN A 35 -15.77 -4.77 -3.97
CA ASN A 35 -16.96 -5.45 -3.45
C ASN A 35 -16.67 -6.93 -3.15
N LEU A 36 -15.88 -7.59 -3.99
CA LEU A 36 -15.50 -8.99 -3.77
C LEU A 36 -14.46 -9.13 -2.64
N ILE A 37 -13.51 -8.19 -2.55
CA ILE A 37 -12.53 -8.14 -1.46
C ILE A 37 -13.23 -7.91 -0.12
N VAL A 38 -14.18 -6.99 -0.05
CA VAL A 38 -14.97 -6.75 1.18
C VAL A 38 -15.69 -8.04 1.64
N LYS A 39 -16.29 -8.79 0.71
CA LYS A 39 -16.91 -10.08 1.05
C LYS A 39 -15.88 -11.07 1.59
N LEU A 40 -14.72 -11.16 0.95
CA LEU A 40 -13.64 -12.05 1.36
C LEU A 40 -13.09 -11.69 2.74
N LEU A 41 -12.87 -10.40 3.01
CA LEU A 41 -12.31 -9.93 4.27
C LEU A 41 -13.24 -10.18 5.48
N LYS A 42 -14.54 -10.37 5.27
CA LYS A 42 -15.49 -10.78 6.33
C LYS A 42 -15.18 -12.16 6.91
N GLU A 43 -14.41 -12.98 6.19
CA GLU A 43 -13.96 -14.30 6.69
C GLU A 43 -12.78 -14.21 7.65
N TYR A 44 -12.15 -13.01 7.76
CA TYR A 44 -10.99 -12.76 8.60
C TYR A 44 -11.33 -11.89 9.81
N SER A 45 -10.76 -12.24 10.96
CA SER A 45 -10.87 -11.41 12.18
C SER A 45 -9.81 -10.32 12.15
N LEU A 46 -10.06 -9.21 11.45
CA LEU A 46 -9.11 -8.12 11.26
C LEU A 46 -9.22 -7.07 12.38
N ASN A 47 -8.08 -6.52 12.77
CA ASN A 47 -7.98 -5.33 13.61
C ASN A 47 -7.79 -4.07 12.74
N TYR A 48 -7.06 -4.20 11.63
CA TYR A 48 -6.67 -3.10 10.77
C TYR A 48 -6.79 -3.47 9.30
N ILE A 49 -7.18 -2.49 8.48
CA ILE A 49 -7.10 -2.56 7.03
C ILE A 49 -6.32 -1.33 6.56
N CYS A 50 -5.20 -1.55 5.85
CA CYS A 50 -4.35 -0.51 5.30
C CYS A 50 -4.55 -0.43 3.78
N LEU A 51 -5.06 0.71 3.32
CA LEU A 51 -5.15 1.05 1.90
C LEU A 51 -3.92 1.89 1.54
N VAL A 52 -3.00 1.29 0.79
CA VAL A 52 -1.64 1.81 0.61
C VAL A 52 -1.51 2.50 -0.74
N GLY A 53 -2.20 3.63 -0.87
CA GLY A 53 -2.16 4.50 -2.06
C GLY A 53 -2.89 3.98 -3.28
N ASP A 54 -3.09 4.88 -4.24
CA ASP A 54 -3.79 4.67 -5.50
C ASP A 54 -5.18 4.02 -5.32
N THR A 55 -5.89 4.49 -4.29
CA THR A 55 -7.26 4.05 -3.98
C THR A 55 -8.23 4.49 -5.06
N VAL A 56 -8.05 5.69 -5.58
CA VAL A 56 -8.88 6.30 -6.63
C VAL A 56 -8.02 6.61 -7.86
N ASP A 57 -8.61 6.67 -9.04
CA ASP A 57 -7.93 7.15 -10.26
C ASP A 57 -8.29 8.63 -10.50
N CYS A 58 -7.29 9.52 -10.58
CA CYS A 58 -7.51 10.95 -10.81
C CYS A 58 -8.16 11.26 -12.17
N LYS A 59 -8.04 10.36 -13.13
CA LYS A 59 -8.54 10.55 -14.50
C LYS A 59 -9.97 10.06 -14.71
N LYS A 60 -10.55 9.33 -13.76
CA LYS A 60 -11.86 8.73 -13.88
C LYS A 60 -12.82 9.30 -12.85
N ASP A 61 -13.90 9.92 -13.30
CA ASP A 61 -15.00 10.37 -12.43
C ASP A 61 -15.90 9.22 -11.95
N GLU A 62 -15.53 7.97 -12.29
CA GLU A 62 -16.39 6.82 -12.14
C GLU A 62 -16.47 6.31 -10.69
N ASN A 63 -17.70 6.14 -10.22
CA ASN A 63 -18.12 5.31 -9.07
C ASN A 63 -17.48 5.58 -7.70
N LYS A 64 -17.11 6.83 -7.39
CA LYS A 64 -16.66 7.20 -6.04
C LYS A 64 -17.69 6.82 -4.95
N THR A 65 -18.97 6.94 -5.24
CA THR A 65 -20.06 6.59 -4.30
C THR A 65 -20.04 5.11 -3.94
N GLU A 66 -19.81 4.24 -4.91
CA GLU A 66 -19.74 2.80 -4.68
C GLU A 66 -18.48 2.41 -3.90
N LEU A 67 -17.34 3.02 -4.23
CA LEU A 67 -16.09 2.84 -3.47
C LEU A 67 -16.27 3.32 -2.01
N VAL A 68 -16.87 4.48 -1.81
CA VAL A 68 -17.22 4.98 -0.46
C VAL A 68 -18.11 3.98 0.28
N SER A 69 -19.05 3.33 -0.41
CA SER A 69 -19.88 2.29 0.19
C SER A 69 -19.04 1.08 0.64
N CYS A 70 -18.08 0.63 -0.17
CA CYS A 70 -17.13 -0.41 0.23
C CYS A 70 -16.34 -0.01 1.48
N LEU A 71 -15.82 1.23 1.53
CA LEU A 71 -15.06 1.72 2.68
C LEU A 71 -15.93 1.82 3.95
N LYS A 72 -17.20 2.19 3.81
CA LYS A 72 -18.14 2.16 4.92
C LYS A 72 -18.35 0.75 5.47
N GLU A 73 -18.39 -0.26 4.61
CA GLU A 73 -18.46 -1.65 5.08
C GLU A 73 -17.19 -2.09 5.79
N LEU A 74 -16.00 -1.78 5.25
CA LEU A 74 -14.73 -2.06 5.91
C LEU A 74 -14.63 -1.37 7.27
N ASN A 75 -15.05 -0.10 7.36
CA ASN A 75 -15.06 0.68 8.61
C ASN A 75 -15.94 0.07 9.70
N ARG A 76 -16.97 -0.69 9.35
CA ARG A 76 -17.80 -1.42 10.33
C ARG A 76 -17.09 -2.66 10.89
N MET A 77 -16.09 -3.16 10.19
CA MET A 77 -15.35 -4.36 10.58
C MET A 77 -14.21 -4.02 11.54
N CYS A 78 -13.42 -2.99 11.23
CA CYS A 78 -12.24 -2.60 11.99
C CYS A 78 -11.75 -1.20 11.59
N TYR A 79 -10.60 -0.78 12.11
CA TYR A 79 -9.96 0.45 11.68
C TYR A 79 -9.47 0.36 10.23
N VAL A 80 -9.71 1.41 9.44
CA VAL A 80 -9.27 1.53 8.05
C VAL A 80 -8.34 2.75 7.94
N PHE A 81 -7.12 2.53 7.45
CA PHE A 81 -6.12 3.57 7.25
C PHE A 81 -5.86 3.75 5.76
N LEU A 82 -5.88 5.00 5.30
CA LEU A 82 -5.65 5.36 3.90
C LEU A 82 -4.42 6.26 3.81
N SER A 83 -3.39 5.82 3.09
CA SER A 83 -2.30 6.68 2.61
C SER A 83 -2.53 7.06 1.14
N MET A 84 -1.80 8.06 0.66
CA MET A 84 -1.89 8.49 -0.73
C MET A 84 -0.82 7.83 -1.60
N GLY A 85 -1.17 7.57 -2.87
CA GLY A 85 -0.26 7.20 -3.93
C GLY A 85 -0.07 8.33 -4.94
N ASN A 86 0.59 8.04 -6.04
CA ASN A 86 0.86 9.05 -7.07
C ASN A 86 -0.41 9.49 -7.83
N HIS A 87 -1.46 8.68 -7.86
CA HIS A 87 -2.73 9.07 -8.47
C HIS A 87 -3.54 10.05 -7.60
N GLU A 88 -3.37 10.03 -6.29
CA GLU A 88 -3.95 11.02 -5.36
C GLU A 88 -3.20 12.36 -5.38
N ILE A 89 -1.91 12.35 -5.71
CA ILE A 89 -1.02 13.52 -5.65
C ILE A 89 -0.72 14.07 -7.06
N TYR A 90 -1.32 13.50 -8.10
CA TYR A 90 -1.02 13.86 -9.49
C TYR A 90 -1.36 15.32 -9.79
N GLU A 91 -0.35 16.08 -10.21
CA GLU A 91 -0.50 17.47 -10.70
C GLU A 91 -0.35 17.55 -12.21
N LYS A 92 -1.27 18.26 -12.85
CA LYS A 92 -1.22 18.52 -14.30
C LYS A 92 -0.03 19.38 -14.74
N ASP A 93 0.56 20.18 -13.83
CA ASP A 93 1.50 21.25 -14.15
C ASP A 93 2.95 21.04 -13.67
N ILE A 94 3.29 19.85 -13.17
CA ILE A 94 4.65 19.52 -12.70
C ILE A 94 5.71 19.57 -13.82
N TYR A 95 5.30 19.61 -15.07
CA TYR A 95 6.23 19.55 -16.20
C TYR A 95 7.14 20.77 -16.33
N LEU A 96 6.90 21.85 -15.62
CA LEU A 96 7.56 23.11 -15.96
C LEU A 96 8.68 23.58 -15.04
N TYR A 97 8.78 23.29 -13.75
CA TYR A 97 9.81 23.97 -12.93
C TYR A 97 10.30 23.31 -11.63
N GLY A 98 10.26 22.01 -11.45
CA GLY A 98 10.96 21.36 -10.32
C GLY A 98 10.52 21.77 -8.89
N ARG A 99 9.39 22.45 -8.76
CA ARG A 99 8.77 22.83 -7.48
C ARG A 99 7.33 22.34 -7.48
N SER A 100 7.11 21.12 -7.01
CA SER A 100 5.77 20.64 -6.82
C SER A 100 5.12 21.37 -5.64
N LYS A 101 4.13 22.22 -5.89
CA LYS A 101 3.10 22.46 -4.89
C LYS A 101 2.21 21.22 -4.88
N LYS A 102 2.10 20.59 -3.73
CA LYS A 102 1.16 19.49 -3.50
C LYS A 102 -0.26 19.99 -3.77
N ILE A 103 -0.85 19.59 -4.88
CA ILE A 103 -2.26 19.85 -5.17
C ILE A 103 -2.96 18.50 -5.14
N ILE A 104 -3.59 18.22 -4.02
CA ILE A 104 -4.63 17.19 -3.98
C ILE A 104 -5.75 17.70 -4.87
N THR A 105 -6.13 16.96 -5.89
CA THR A 105 -7.19 17.40 -6.80
C THR A 105 -8.50 17.59 -6.03
N GLU A 106 -9.35 18.53 -6.46
CA GLU A 106 -10.66 18.79 -5.82
C GLU A 106 -11.51 17.52 -5.75
N ASN A 107 -11.41 16.65 -6.75
CA ASN A 107 -12.05 15.37 -6.79
C ASN A 107 -11.64 14.44 -5.63
N TYR A 108 -10.38 14.48 -5.21
CA TYR A 108 -9.88 13.73 -4.06
C TYR A 108 -10.35 14.30 -2.75
N LEU A 109 -10.25 15.62 -2.61
CA LEU A 109 -10.76 16.29 -1.41
C LEU A 109 -12.23 15.96 -1.20
N ASN A 110 -13.03 15.94 -2.28
CA ASN A 110 -14.44 15.58 -2.22
C ASN A 110 -14.65 14.08 -1.90
N PHE A 111 -13.78 13.19 -2.36
CA PHE A 111 -13.80 11.78 -1.97
C PHE A 111 -13.51 11.63 -0.48
N PHE A 112 -12.43 12.22 0.02
CA PHE A 112 -12.09 12.16 1.44
C PHE A 112 -13.15 12.80 2.34
N LYS A 113 -13.76 13.91 1.94
CA LYS A 113 -14.91 14.51 2.66
C LYS A 113 -16.10 13.56 2.81
N GLN A 114 -16.31 12.63 1.87
CA GLN A 114 -17.36 11.62 1.99
C GLN A 114 -17.02 10.53 3.01
N LEU A 115 -15.75 10.42 3.41
CA LEU A 115 -15.30 9.54 4.48
C LEU A 115 -15.35 10.22 5.85
N ASP A 116 -15.53 11.54 5.90
CA ASP A 116 -15.71 12.28 7.14
C ASP A 116 -16.94 11.73 7.91
N GLY A 117 -16.76 11.53 9.20
CA GLY A 117 -17.79 10.92 10.06
C GLY A 117 -17.74 9.38 10.13
N LEU A 118 -16.83 8.73 9.40
CA LEU A 118 -16.50 7.33 9.64
C LEU A 118 -15.51 7.23 10.81
N THR A 119 -15.98 6.79 11.96
CA THR A 119 -15.21 6.85 13.24
C THR A 119 -13.92 6.05 13.24
N ASN A 120 -13.85 4.97 12.46
CA ASN A 120 -12.69 4.09 12.37
C ASN A 120 -11.99 4.18 11.00
N CYS A 121 -12.28 5.22 10.19
CA CYS A 121 -11.67 5.43 8.89
C CYS A 121 -10.80 6.68 8.95
N ILE A 122 -9.48 6.51 8.81
CA ILE A 122 -8.50 7.56 8.99
C ILE A 122 -7.72 7.76 7.69
N SER A 123 -7.84 8.96 7.12
CA SER A 123 -7.13 9.35 5.91
C SER A 123 -5.92 10.20 6.27
N PHE A 124 -4.74 9.73 5.88
CA PHE A 124 -3.48 10.44 6.06
C PHE A 124 -3.22 11.35 4.86
N LEU A 125 -3.44 12.64 5.01
CA LEU A 125 -3.41 13.61 3.92
C LEU A 125 -2.15 14.50 3.90
N ASN A 126 -1.39 14.54 4.99
CA ASN A 126 -0.13 15.26 5.05
C ASN A 126 1.01 14.43 4.48
N GLU A 127 2.15 15.05 4.23
CA GLU A 127 3.36 14.41 3.73
C GLU A 127 3.86 13.32 4.66
N PHE A 128 3.85 13.61 5.97
CA PHE A 128 4.05 12.62 7.01
C PHE A 128 2.93 12.72 8.04
N ASN A 129 2.45 11.57 8.48
CA ASN A 129 1.44 11.44 9.51
C ASN A 129 1.84 10.30 10.44
N SER A 130 1.54 10.44 11.71
CA SER A 130 1.75 9.41 12.71
C SER A 130 0.54 9.33 13.63
N LEU A 131 0.13 8.13 13.98
CA LEU A 131 -1.00 7.86 14.86
C LEU A 131 -0.66 6.72 15.81
N GLU A 132 -0.78 6.99 17.09
CA GLU A 132 -0.68 5.97 18.12
C GLU A 132 -1.98 5.19 18.26
N LEU A 133 -1.87 3.88 18.34
CA LEU A 133 -2.97 2.96 18.58
C LEU A 133 -2.78 2.21 19.92
N PRO A 134 -3.85 1.61 20.44
CA PRO A 134 -3.74 0.72 21.59
C PRO A 134 -2.76 -0.45 21.34
N ASP A 135 -2.30 -1.06 22.45
CA ASP A 135 -1.44 -2.24 22.43
C ASP A 135 -0.04 -1.98 21.81
N ASN A 136 0.50 -0.77 22.00
CA ASN A 136 1.86 -0.39 21.62
C ASN A 136 2.13 -0.36 20.11
N ILE A 137 1.13 0.02 19.31
CA ILE A 137 1.25 0.12 17.86
C ILE A 137 1.25 1.59 17.44
N GLN A 138 2.11 1.92 16.48
CA GLN A 138 2.13 3.21 15.82
C GLN A 138 1.97 3.00 14.30
N ILE A 139 1.00 3.66 13.70
CA ILE A 139 0.82 3.67 12.25
C ILE A 139 1.29 5.00 11.70
N ASN A 140 2.21 4.91 10.76
CA ASN A 140 2.81 6.04 10.07
C ASN A 140 2.43 6.00 8.59
N ALA A 141 2.27 7.15 7.97
CA ALA A 141 2.08 7.25 6.53
C ALA A 141 3.02 8.29 5.93
N LEU A 142 3.71 7.90 4.88
CA LEU A 142 4.62 8.74 4.11
C LEU A 142 4.07 8.93 2.70
N ASN A 143 3.54 10.12 2.44
CA ASN A 143 2.97 10.52 1.16
C ASN A 143 4.03 11.30 0.38
N VAL A 144 4.81 10.61 -0.43
CA VAL A 144 5.92 11.22 -1.18
C VAL A 144 5.40 12.09 -2.32
N PRO A 145 6.08 13.20 -2.67
CA PRO A 145 5.70 14.06 -3.79
C PRO A 145 5.86 13.33 -5.13
N PHE A 146 5.09 13.75 -6.14
CA PHE A 146 5.07 13.11 -7.45
C PHE A 146 6.44 13.01 -8.13
N VAL A 147 7.32 13.99 -7.90
CA VAL A 147 8.69 13.99 -8.42
C VAL A 147 9.48 12.75 -7.98
N CYS A 148 9.26 12.27 -6.76
CA CYS A 148 9.92 11.08 -6.23
C CYS A 148 9.45 9.80 -6.91
N TYR A 149 8.19 9.73 -7.33
CA TYR A 149 7.68 8.59 -8.11
C TYR A 149 8.25 8.56 -9.53
N LYS A 150 8.31 9.74 -10.17
CA LYS A 150 8.71 9.83 -11.57
C LYS A 150 10.21 9.58 -11.77
N TYR A 151 11.05 10.20 -10.97
CA TYR A 151 12.49 10.14 -11.15
C TYR A 151 13.20 9.15 -10.23
N GLU A 152 12.62 8.84 -9.06
CA GLU A 152 13.14 7.89 -8.07
C GLU A 152 14.64 8.07 -7.79
N THR A 153 15.11 9.34 -7.69
CA THR A 153 16.50 9.63 -7.37
C THR A 153 16.66 9.79 -5.85
N ASN A 154 17.79 9.32 -5.30
CA ASN A 154 18.13 9.53 -3.90
C ASN A 154 18.07 11.01 -3.53
N GLU A 155 18.62 11.90 -4.37
CA GLU A 155 18.65 13.34 -4.13
C GLU A 155 17.25 13.93 -3.92
N ASN A 156 16.29 13.62 -4.80
CA ASN A 156 14.91 14.12 -4.67
C ASN A 156 14.27 13.62 -3.37
N PHE A 157 14.56 12.38 -3.00
CA PHE A 157 13.95 11.77 -1.83
C PHE A 157 14.61 12.27 -0.54
N GLU A 158 15.94 12.37 -0.48
CA GLU A 158 16.67 12.95 0.66
C GLU A 158 16.27 14.41 0.88
N GLN A 159 16.14 15.20 -0.19
CA GLN A 159 15.66 16.57 -0.10
C GLN A 159 14.24 16.63 0.48
N PHE A 160 13.36 15.75 0.05
CA PHE A 160 12.02 15.66 0.61
C PHE A 160 12.04 15.27 2.09
N LEU A 161 12.75 14.20 2.45
CA LEU A 161 12.83 13.74 3.85
C LEU A 161 13.42 14.80 4.78
N SER A 162 14.38 15.60 4.30
CA SER A 162 15.00 16.68 5.10
C SER A 162 13.99 17.78 5.48
N THR A 163 12.84 17.87 4.82
CA THR A 163 11.77 18.81 5.15
C THR A 163 10.80 18.29 6.22
N LEU A 164 10.91 17.00 6.55
CA LEU A 164 9.98 16.34 7.48
C LEU A 164 10.61 16.21 8.86
N ASN A 165 9.77 16.32 9.87
CA ASN A 165 10.12 15.88 11.22
C ASN A 165 9.68 14.41 11.37
N LEU A 166 10.63 13.48 11.16
CA LEU A 166 10.40 12.06 11.31
C LEU A 166 10.79 11.64 12.72
N GLU A 167 9.80 11.42 13.57
CA GLU A 167 9.98 10.92 14.92
C GLU A 167 9.29 9.57 15.06
N PHE A 168 10.07 8.57 15.44
CA PHE A 168 9.59 7.22 15.67
C PHE A 168 9.98 6.76 17.07
N ASP A 169 9.02 6.15 17.73
CA ASP A 169 9.24 5.55 19.04
C ASP A 169 9.74 4.12 18.84
N GLU A 170 11.01 3.86 19.17
CA GLU A 170 11.66 2.55 19.00
C GLU A 170 11.09 1.45 19.90
N ASP A 171 10.39 1.84 20.97
CA ASP A 171 9.72 0.92 21.88
C ASP A 171 8.35 0.47 21.35
N LYS A 172 7.83 1.09 20.28
CA LYS A 172 6.57 0.74 19.66
C LYS A 172 6.75 -0.19 18.47
N PHE A 173 5.69 -0.91 18.14
CA PHE A 173 5.60 -1.62 16.88
C PHE A 173 5.16 -0.65 15.79
N ASN A 174 6.13 -0.21 14.98
CA ASN A 174 5.95 0.81 13.95
C ASN A 174 5.57 0.21 12.61
N ILE A 175 4.42 0.62 12.08
CA ILE A 175 3.95 0.27 10.73
C ILE A 175 4.04 1.54 9.86
N LEU A 176 4.67 1.43 8.69
CA LEU A 176 4.75 2.51 7.70
C LEU A 176 3.93 2.16 6.46
N LEU A 177 3.02 3.05 6.08
CA LEU A 177 2.33 3.03 4.80
C LEU A 177 3.09 3.95 3.84
N SER A 178 3.75 3.39 2.84
CA SER A 178 4.45 4.15 1.80
C SER A 178 4.22 3.51 0.45
N HIS A 179 3.50 4.21 -0.42
CA HIS A 179 3.00 3.62 -1.65
C HIS A 179 4.10 3.05 -2.56
N SER A 180 5.23 3.78 -2.76
CA SER A 180 6.33 3.29 -3.59
C SER A 180 7.42 2.56 -2.79
N PRO A 181 7.65 1.26 -3.02
CA PRO A 181 8.74 0.54 -2.38
C PRO A 181 10.12 1.04 -2.83
N ASN A 182 10.23 1.53 -4.06
CA ASN A 182 11.51 1.98 -4.60
C ASN A 182 11.98 3.30 -3.97
N CYS A 183 11.07 4.13 -3.49
CA CYS A 183 11.43 5.32 -2.74
C CYS A 183 12.04 4.96 -1.37
N ILE A 184 11.67 3.83 -0.77
CA ILE A 184 12.16 3.40 0.55
C ILE A 184 13.45 2.59 0.44
N LEU A 185 13.53 1.67 -0.53
CA LEU A 185 14.63 0.70 -0.65
C LEU A 185 15.92 1.25 -1.29
N GLN A 186 16.02 2.57 -1.51
CA GLN A 186 17.25 3.19 -1.96
C GLN A 186 18.31 3.18 -0.84
N ASN A 187 19.58 2.96 -1.19
CA ASN A 187 20.64 2.64 -0.25
C ASN A 187 20.77 3.56 0.97
N ASN A 188 20.64 4.88 0.77
CA ASN A 188 20.73 5.83 1.91
C ASN A 188 19.40 6.08 2.59
N ILE A 189 18.29 5.80 1.91
CA ILE A 189 16.95 6.17 2.36
C ILE A 189 16.42 5.20 3.40
N ILE A 190 16.70 3.91 3.25
CA ILE A 190 16.21 2.89 4.19
C ILE A 190 16.67 3.16 5.63
N SER A 191 17.82 3.82 5.81
CA SER A 191 18.34 4.17 7.14
C SER A 191 17.47 5.15 7.92
N TYR A 192 16.65 5.96 7.23
CA TYR A 192 15.66 6.83 7.87
C TYR A 192 14.49 6.06 8.50
N PHE A 193 14.32 4.79 8.13
CA PHE A 193 13.18 3.95 8.51
C PHE A 193 13.60 2.69 9.28
N LYS A 194 14.79 2.71 9.90
CA LYS A 194 15.32 1.55 10.68
C LYS A 194 14.46 1.19 11.91
N GLU A 195 13.66 2.14 12.42
CA GLU A 195 12.72 1.91 13.51
C GLU A 195 11.37 1.33 13.04
N MET A 196 11.17 1.17 11.72
CA MET A 196 9.97 0.54 11.18
C MET A 196 10.08 -0.98 11.31
N ASN A 197 9.07 -1.59 11.93
CA ASN A 197 8.98 -3.05 11.99
C ASN A 197 8.30 -3.64 10.75
N LEU A 198 7.32 -2.91 10.20
CA LEU A 198 6.60 -3.32 9.00
C LEU A 198 6.39 -2.13 8.06
N ILE A 199 6.80 -2.29 6.80
CA ILE A 199 6.51 -1.33 5.73
C ILE A 199 5.56 -2.00 4.73
N LEU A 200 4.48 -1.31 4.38
CA LEU A 200 3.50 -1.75 3.39
C LEU A 200 3.58 -0.84 2.17
N SER A 201 3.69 -1.43 1.00
CA SER A 201 3.82 -0.72 -0.28
C SER A 201 2.98 -1.35 -1.40
N GLY A 202 2.78 -0.61 -2.49
CA GLY A 202 2.12 -1.03 -3.72
C GLY A 202 2.87 -0.50 -4.95
N HIS A 203 2.19 0.30 -5.80
CA HIS A 203 2.71 1.11 -6.91
C HIS A 203 3.21 0.32 -8.12
N ASN A 204 3.94 -0.76 -7.92
CA ASN A 204 4.63 -1.47 -9.00
C ASN A 204 3.73 -2.45 -9.78
N HIS A 205 2.48 -2.61 -9.38
CA HIS A 205 1.50 -3.51 -10.00
C HIS A 205 2.07 -4.92 -10.25
N GLY A 206 2.93 -5.41 -9.35
CA GLY A 206 3.64 -6.67 -9.51
C GLY A 206 4.58 -6.70 -10.72
N GLY A 207 4.98 -5.52 -11.23
CA GLY A 207 5.86 -5.38 -12.39
C GLY A 207 5.31 -6.01 -13.66
N LEU A 208 3.98 -6.12 -13.81
CA LEU A 208 3.30 -6.83 -14.89
C LEU A 208 3.83 -8.25 -15.12
N VAL A 209 4.30 -8.89 -14.08
CA VAL A 209 4.66 -10.32 -14.10
C VAL A 209 3.40 -11.14 -13.90
N PRO A 210 3.07 -12.09 -14.81
CA PRO A 210 1.98 -13.02 -14.60
C PRO A 210 2.04 -13.68 -13.22
N THR A 211 0.91 -13.73 -12.53
CA THR A 211 0.86 -14.17 -11.12
C THR A 211 1.48 -15.54 -10.90
N PHE A 212 1.32 -16.46 -11.85
CA PHE A 212 1.87 -17.81 -11.79
C PHE A 212 3.39 -17.89 -12.03
N LEU A 213 4.01 -16.84 -12.60
CA LEU A 213 5.45 -16.74 -12.82
C LEU A 213 6.20 -16.08 -11.66
N GLN A 214 5.50 -15.35 -10.79
CA GLN A 214 6.13 -14.61 -9.71
C GLN A 214 6.89 -15.50 -8.72
N ASP A 215 6.47 -16.74 -8.54
CA ASP A 215 7.15 -17.69 -7.67
C ASP A 215 8.42 -18.29 -8.31
N ILE A 216 8.59 -18.12 -9.62
CA ILE A 216 9.70 -18.67 -10.39
C ILE A 216 10.78 -17.61 -10.63
N ILE A 217 10.39 -16.34 -10.80
CA ILE A 217 11.30 -15.24 -11.10
C ILE A 217 12.01 -14.81 -9.80
N LYS A 218 13.30 -15.07 -9.75
CA LYS A 218 14.13 -14.68 -8.59
C LYS A 218 14.34 -13.18 -8.52
N GLY A 219 14.44 -12.65 -7.27
CA GLY A 219 14.77 -11.26 -6.98
C GLY A 219 13.62 -10.29 -7.19
N HIS A 220 12.37 -10.79 -7.30
CA HIS A 220 11.14 -9.97 -7.39
C HIS A 220 11.19 -8.89 -8.49
N LYS A 221 11.81 -9.23 -9.63
CA LYS A 221 11.96 -8.31 -10.77
C LYS A 221 10.70 -8.26 -11.60
N GLY A 222 10.21 -7.04 -11.85
CA GLY A 222 9.12 -6.79 -12.78
C GLY A 222 9.58 -6.91 -14.23
N ILE A 223 8.64 -7.12 -15.16
CA ILE A 223 8.88 -7.00 -16.61
C ILE A 223 8.74 -5.55 -17.02
N VAL A 224 7.63 -4.91 -16.64
CA VAL A 224 7.35 -3.49 -16.87
C VAL A 224 6.76 -2.90 -15.59
N GLY A 225 7.37 -1.88 -15.08
CA GLY A 225 6.89 -1.10 -13.94
C GLY A 225 6.23 0.22 -14.35
N PRO A 226 5.83 1.04 -13.38
CA PRO A 226 5.29 2.38 -13.62
C PRO A 226 6.27 3.24 -14.43
N TYR A 227 5.73 4.19 -15.19
CA TYR A 227 6.49 5.10 -16.07
C TYR A 227 7.37 4.40 -17.12
N GLY A 228 7.01 3.15 -17.52
CA GLY A 228 7.73 2.40 -18.56
C GLY A 228 9.09 1.86 -18.14
N LYS A 229 9.38 1.80 -16.83
CA LYS A 229 10.60 1.18 -16.32
C LYS A 229 10.60 -0.32 -16.57
N ILE A 230 11.66 -0.82 -17.20
CA ILE A 230 11.82 -2.24 -17.50
C ILE A 230 12.74 -2.91 -16.47
N PHE A 231 12.41 -4.17 -16.13
CA PHE A 231 13.17 -5.00 -15.18
C PHE A 231 13.39 -4.35 -13.80
N GLN A 232 12.37 -3.59 -13.34
CA GLN A 232 12.41 -2.90 -12.06
C GLN A 232 12.51 -3.91 -10.90
N ASN A 233 13.43 -3.67 -9.98
CA ASN A 233 13.57 -4.46 -8.76
C ASN A 233 12.40 -4.19 -7.80
N ASN A 234 12.21 -5.08 -6.82
CA ASN A 234 11.22 -4.92 -5.74
C ASN A 234 9.81 -4.65 -6.25
N SER A 235 9.43 -5.32 -7.34
CA SER A 235 8.12 -5.10 -7.97
C SER A 235 6.99 -5.85 -7.26
N TYR A 236 7.30 -6.85 -6.43
CA TYR A 236 6.37 -7.66 -5.64
C TYR A 236 7.11 -8.45 -4.55
N GLY A 237 6.34 -9.05 -3.64
CA GLY A 237 6.88 -9.95 -2.61
C GLY A 237 7.35 -9.23 -1.36
N THR A 238 8.34 -9.80 -0.70
CA THR A 238 8.82 -9.31 0.59
C THR A 238 10.32 -9.05 0.59
N TRP A 239 10.73 -8.13 1.46
CA TRP A 239 12.11 -7.85 1.77
C TRP A 239 12.22 -7.72 3.30
N THR A 240 13.31 -8.25 3.89
CA THR A 240 13.55 -8.16 5.34
C THR A 240 15.03 -7.88 5.58
N ASN A 241 15.30 -6.95 6.50
CA ASN A 241 16.63 -6.64 7.00
C ASN A 241 16.52 -6.32 8.49
N ASP A 242 17.33 -7.01 9.31
CA ASP A 242 17.34 -6.89 10.76
C ASP A 242 15.90 -6.84 11.35
N ASN A 243 15.46 -5.68 11.82
CA ASN A 243 14.18 -5.47 12.47
C ASN A 243 13.10 -4.87 11.55
N THR A 244 13.38 -4.74 10.26
CA THR A 244 12.46 -4.11 9.30
C THR A 244 12.02 -5.10 8.23
N SER A 245 10.74 -5.25 8.05
CA SER A 245 10.14 -6.05 6.96
C SER A 245 9.32 -5.17 6.04
N LEU A 246 9.44 -5.39 4.73
CA LEU A 246 8.63 -4.74 3.70
C LEU A 246 7.78 -5.79 2.98
N ILE A 247 6.51 -5.46 2.73
CA ILE A 247 5.60 -6.20 1.85
C ILE A 247 5.22 -5.30 0.68
N VAL A 248 5.45 -5.77 -0.54
CA VAL A 248 5.02 -5.09 -1.77
C VAL A 248 3.82 -5.81 -2.34
N ASN A 249 2.64 -5.21 -2.15
CA ASN A 249 1.38 -5.70 -2.68
C ASN A 249 1.33 -5.53 -4.20
N ASN A 250 0.81 -6.52 -4.90
CA ASN A 250 0.72 -6.47 -6.36
C ASN A 250 -0.40 -5.56 -6.89
N GLY A 251 -1.23 -5.06 -6.01
CA GLY A 251 -2.37 -4.21 -6.35
C GLY A 251 -3.65 -4.97 -6.71
N VAL A 252 -4.75 -4.27 -6.59
CA VAL A 252 -6.09 -4.74 -6.98
C VAL A 252 -6.30 -4.61 -8.49
N THR A 253 -5.81 -3.50 -9.06
CA THR A 253 -5.91 -3.21 -10.49
C THR A 253 -4.52 -3.17 -11.10
N ARG A 254 -4.20 -4.14 -11.96
CA ARG A 254 -2.86 -4.21 -12.56
C ARG A 254 -2.75 -3.57 -13.93
N ILE A 255 -3.84 -3.52 -14.69
CA ILE A 255 -3.89 -2.95 -16.02
C ILE A 255 -5.16 -2.11 -16.10
N SER A 256 -5.04 -0.79 -16.02
CA SER A 256 -6.17 0.11 -15.88
C SER A 256 -6.98 0.37 -17.17
N ASP A 257 -6.43 0.12 -18.35
CA ASP A 257 -6.98 0.66 -19.62
C ASP A 257 -7.24 -0.34 -20.75
N THR A 258 -7.23 -1.63 -20.53
CA THR A 258 -7.42 -2.57 -21.62
C THR A 258 -8.75 -3.32 -21.57
N LYS A 259 -9.44 -3.36 -22.72
CA LYS A 259 -10.59 -4.22 -22.99
C LYS A 259 -10.28 -5.73 -22.83
N LEU A 260 -9.07 -6.06 -22.38
CA LEU A 260 -8.56 -7.39 -22.08
C LEU A 260 -8.88 -7.85 -20.64
N LEU A 261 -9.70 -7.13 -19.89
CA LEU A 261 -9.96 -7.33 -18.46
C LEU A 261 -10.33 -8.79 -18.10
N GLY A 262 -11.08 -9.50 -18.91
CA GLY A 262 -11.47 -10.89 -18.59
C GLY A 262 -10.30 -11.90 -18.65
N ILE A 263 -9.31 -11.69 -19.51
CA ILE A 263 -8.10 -12.52 -19.62
C ILE A 263 -7.07 -12.02 -18.61
N SER A 264 -6.98 -10.70 -18.42
CA SER A 264 -6.03 -10.08 -17.50
C SER A 264 -6.24 -10.54 -16.06
N ASP A 265 -7.48 -10.63 -15.57
CA ASP A 265 -7.78 -11.03 -14.18
C ASP A 265 -7.41 -12.48 -13.86
N SER A 266 -7.27 -13.35 -14.86
CA SER A 266 -6.80 -14.72 -14.66
C SER A 266 -5.27 -14.82 -14.64
N ILE A 267 -4.59 -13.89 -15.32
CA ILE A 267 -3.12 -13.83 -15.45
C ILE A 267 -2.55 -12.91 -14.35
N PHE A 268 -3.20 -11.78 -14.12
CA PHE A 268 -2.82 -10.75 -13.15
C PHE A 268 -3.91 -10.62 -12.08
N MET A 269 -3.93 -11.58 -11.17
CA MET A 269 -4.97 -11.62 -10.13
C MET A 269 -4.85 -10.41 -9.20
N PRO A 270 -5.98 -9.76 -8.85
CA PRO A 270 -6.03 -8.86 -7.69
C PRO A 270 -5.45 -9.54 -6.44
N GLU A 271 -4.75 -8.77 -5.64
CA GLU A 271 -4.05 -9.29 -4.47
C GLU A 271 -4.47 -8.57 -3.19
N VAL A 272 -4.54 -9.34 -2.12
CA VAL A 272 -4.70 -8.87 -0.75
C VAL A 272 -3.68 -9.60 0.12
N ASP A 273 -2.95 -8.86 0.94
CA ASP A 273 -2.04 -9.43 1.92
C ASP A 273 -2.68 -9.39 3.30
N ILE A 274 -2.68 -10.52 3.99
CA ILE A 274 -3.11 -10.66 5.38
C ILE A 274 -1.87 -10.91 6.23
N VAL A 275 -1.63 -10.06 7.21
CA VAL A 275 -0.48 -10.16 8.10
C VAL A 275 -0.96 -10.45 9.51
N ASN A 276 -0.61 -11.61 10.03
CA ASN A 276 -0.77 -11.97 11.42
C ASN A 276 0.49 -11.52 12.18
N ILE A 277 0.33 -10.59 13.09
CA ILE A 277 1.39 -9.95 13.86
C ILE A 277 1.38 -10.52 15.27
N LYS A 278 2.50 -11.13 15.70
CA LYS A 278 2.59 -11.83 16.99
C LYS A 278 3.80 -11.39 17.83
N PRO A 279 3.65 -11.38 19.16
CA PRO A 279 4.78 -11.21 20.06
C PRO A 279 5.84 -12.31 19.84
N SER A 280 7.11 -11.91 19.81
CA SER A 280 8.27 -12.83 19.76
C SER A 280 9.51 -12.07 20.23
N ASN A 281 10.53 -12.78 20.66
CA ASN A 281 11.84 -12.20 20.98
C ASN A 281 12.67 -11.85 19.72
N GLU A 282 12.31 -12.40 18.58
CA GLU A 282 13.01 -12.22 17.31
C GLU A 282 12.08 -11.61 16.27
N HIS A 283 12.65 -10.76 15.41
CA HIS A 283 11.93 -10.22 14.27
C HIS A 283 11.98 -11.20 13.10
N SER A 284 10.83 -11.53 12.52
CA SER A 284 10.76 -12.36 11.31
C SER A 284 9.47 -12.11 10.54
N LEU A 285 9.54 -12.18 9.21
CA LEU A 285 8.39 -12.17 8.32
C LEU A 285 8.41 -13.42 7.43
N ASN A 286 7.38 -14.23 7.51
CA ASN A 286 7.26 -15.47 6.76
C ASN A 286 5.93 -15.53 5.99
N LEU A 287 6.00 -15.86 4.70
CA LEU A 287 4.80 -16.22 3.94
C LEU A 287 4.37 -17.62 4.39
N VAL A 288 3.25 -17.68 5.11
CA VAL A 288 2.71 -18.94 5.67
C VAL A 288 1.85 -19.67 4.65
N ARG A 289 1.10 -18.89 3.86
CA ARG A 289 0.10 -19.46 2.96
C ARG A 289 -0.22 -18.53 1.81
N ARG A 290 -0.47 -19.13 0.65
CA ARG A 290 -1.02 -18.44 -0.53
C ARG A 290 -2.25 -19.16 -1.02
N LYS A 291 -3.34 -18.43 -1.19
CA LYS A 291 -4.62 -18.97 -1.66
C LYS A 291 -5.12 -18.16 -2.85
N VAL A 292 -5.87 -18.83 -3.70
CA VAL A 292 -6.65 -18.19 -4.76
C VAL A 292 -8.13 -18.46 -4.51
N TYR A 293 -8.87 -17.42 -4.28
CA TYR A 293 -10.32 -17.48 -4.07
C TYR A 293 -11.05 -17.22 -5.39
N ASN A 294 -12.05 -18.08 -5.69
CA ASN A 294 -12.99 -17.81 -6.76
C ASN A 294 -14.21 -17.11 -6.14
N VAL A 295 -14.22 -15.78 -6.19
CA VAL A 295 -15.30 -14.98 -5.60
C VAL A 295 -16.36 -14.72 -6.68
N LYS A 296 -17.63 -15.02 -6.36
CA LYS A 296 -18.79 -14.82 -7.24
C LYS A 296 -19.62 -13.62 -6.79
#